data_42fccba555f1bd53ed6165f2f6916ae8
#
_entry.id   42fccba555f1bd53ed6165f2f6916ae8
#
_cell.length_a   1.000
_cell.length_b   1.000
_cell.length_c   1.000
_cell.angle_alpha   90.00
_cell.angle_beta   90.00
_cell.angle_gamma   90.00
#
_symmetry.space_group_name_H-M   'P 1'
#
loop_
_entity.id
_entity.type
_entity.pdbx_description
1 polymer ?
#
loop_
_entity_poly.entity_id
_entity_poly.type
_entity_poly.pdbx_seq_one_letter_code
_entity_poly.pdbx_strand_id
1 'polypeptide(L)'
;MWTEEDIQLVPVEWLKPHEEIKIKPRDKLLDMTNRWGGFTKPILVDIHTGALLDGHHRLSVAKKLGLRLIPAICLDYLKSELISLELWPNANIESINKSDVIEMCLSNELFPPKTTKHVVSYDLPPILVTLEELA
;
A
#
# COMPACT_ATOMS: atom_id res chain seq x y z
N MET A 1 3.35 -9.20 16.47
CA MET A 1 2.45 -9.75 15.42
C MET A 1 1.29 -8.80 15.19
N TRP A 2 0.96 -8.55 13.95
CA TRP A 2 -0.23 -7.76 13.63
C TRP A 2 -1.47 -8.65 13.64
N THR A 3 -2.58 -8.07 14.14
CA THR A 3 -3.87 -8.74 14.21
C THR A 3 -4.94 -7.85 13.58
N GLU A 4 -6.18 -8.32 13.53
CA GLU A 4 -7.30 -7.52 13.04
C GLU A 4 -7.49 -6.22 13.84
N GLU A 5 -7.04 -6.19 15.10
CA GLU A 5 -7.14 -4.99 15.94
C GLU A 5 -6.20 -3.86 15.47
N ASP A 6 -5.16 -4.19 14.71
CA ASP A 6 -4.23 -3.20 14.16
C ASP A 6 -4.76 -2.56 12.87
N ILE A 7 -5.86 -3.06 12.33
CA ILE A 7 -6.43 -2.55 11.07
C ILE A 7 -7.20 -1.26 11.35
N GLN A 8 -6.90 -0.25 10.54
CA GLN A 8 -7.62 1.02 10.53
C GLN A 8 -8.19 1.26 9.14
N LEU A 9 -9.35 1.89 9.07
CA LEU A 9 -9.92 2.33 7.80
C LEU A 9 -9.48 3.78 7.57
N VAL A 10 -8.68 3.99 6.52
CA VAL A 10 -8.11 5.30 6.22
C VAL A 10 -8.69 5.87 4.93
N PRO A 11 -8.78 7.21 4.80
CA PRO A 11 -9.27 7.83 3.58
C PRO A 11 -8.39 7.51 2.38
N VAL A 12 -8.97 7.05 1.30
CA VAL A 12 -8.25 6.79 0.04
C VAL A 12 -7.54 8.07 -0.43
N GLU A 13 -8.19 9.22 -0.32
CA GLU A 13 -7.62 10.50 -0.77
C GLU A 13 -6.43 10.99 0.05
N TRP A 14 -6.23 10.48 1.26
CA TRP A 14 -5.07 10.83 2.10
C TRP A 14 -3.79 10.15 1.62
N LEU A 15 -3.91 9.04 0.92
CA LEU A 15 -2.79 8.17 0.55
C LEU A 15 -1.98 8.77 -0.60
N LYS A 16 -0.66 8.65 -0.48
CA LYS A 16 0.31 9.17 -1.45
C LYS A 16 1.18 8.03 -1.96
N PRO A 17 0.95 7.55 -3.18
CA PRO A 17 1.76 6.49 -3.76
C PRO A 17 3.14 7.00 -4.19
N HIS A 18 4.09 6.07 -4.37
CA HIS A 18 5.44 6.38 -4.86
C HIS A 18 5.85 5.53 -6.06
N GLU A 19 5.00 4.61 -6.48
CA GLU A 19 5.34 3.65 -7.54
C GLU A 19 4.15 3.44 -8.46
N GLU A 20 4.44 3.30 -9.76
CA GLU A 20 3.42 3.00 -10.77
C GLU A 20 2.93 1.56 -10.62
N ILE A 21 1.67 1.34 -10.97
CA ILE A 21 1.07 0.01 -10.98
C ILE A 21 1.21 -0.63 -12.37
N LYS A 22 1.02 -1.95 -12.41
CA LYS A 22 0.84 -2.70 -13.66
C LYS A 22 -0.65 -2.97 -13.87
N ILE A 23 -1.13 -2.68 -15.08
CA ILE A 23 -2.57 -2.75 -15.39
C ILE A 23 -3.13 -4.16 -15.23
N LYS A 24 -2.43 -5.16 -15.76
CA LYS A 24 -2.94 -6.55 -15.70
C LYS A 24 -3.11 -7.08 -14.29
N PRO A 25 -2.10 -6.99 -13.39
CA PRO A 25 -2.30 -7.40 -12.00
C PRO A 25 -3.38 -6.58 -11.29
N ARG A 26 -3.49 -5.26 -11.59
CA ARG A 26 -4.52 -4.42 -11.02
C ARG A 26 -5.90 -4.89 -11.42
N ASP A 27 -6.10 -5.19 -12.71
CA ASP A 27 -7.40 -5.63 -13.22
C ASP A 27 -7.78 -7.00 -12.67
N LYS A 28 -6.81 -7.90 -12.53
CA LYS A 28 -7.05 -9.19 -11.89
C LYS A 28 -7.47 -9.03 -10.44
N LEU A 29 -6.80 -8.16 -9.70
CA LEU A 29 -7.14 -7.90 -8.31
C LEU A 29 -8.51 -7.22 -8.19
N LEU A 30 -8.85 -6.33 -9.12
CA LEU A 30 -10.17 -5.69 -9.17
C LEU A 30 -11.28 -6.75 -9.31
N ASP A 31 -11.12 -7.69 -10.24
CA ASP A 31 -12.06 -8.78 -10.43
C ASP A 31 -12.21 -9.64 -9.18
N MET A 32 -11.08 -10.02 -8.56
CA MET A 32 -11.09 -10.81 -7.35
C MET A 32 -11.73 -10.08 -6.18
N THR A 33 -11.45 -8.78 -6.03
CA THR A 33 -12.02 -7.95 -4.97
C THR A 33 -13.54 -7.87 -5.10
N ASN A 34 -14.05 -7.73 -6.31
CA ASN A 34 -15.49 -7.75 -6.56
C ASN A 34 -16.10 -9.12 -6.20
N ARG A 35 -15.42 -10.20 -6.54
CA ARG A 35 -15.91 -11.56 -6.24
C ARG A 35 -15.93 -11.84 -4.74
N TRP A 36 -14.91 -11.40 -4.01
CA TRP A 36 -14.84 -11.55 -2.55
C TRP A 36 -15.81 -10.61 -1.84
N GLY A 37 -16.19 -9.51 -2.49
CA GLY A 37 -17.03 -8.48 -1.87
C GLY A 37 -16.29 -7.58 -0.90
N GLY A 38 -14.96 -7.54 -0.98
CA GLY A 38 -14.15 -6.72 -0.09
C GLY A 38 -12.66 -6.97 -0.22
N PHE A 39 -11.88 -6.31 0.65
CA PHE A 39 -10.44 -6.47 0.71
C PHE A 39 -10.06 -7.56 1.72
N THR A 40 -9.15 -8.44 1.33
CA THR A 40 -8.68 -9.57 2.15
C THR A 40 -7.32 -9.33 2.77
N LYS A 41 -6.67 -8.20 2.44
CA LYS A 41 -5.39 -7.77 3.01
C LYS A 41 -5.38 -6.27 3.20
N PRO A 42 -4.75 -5.78 4.28
CA PRO A 42 -4.56 -4.34 4.46
C PRO A 42 -3.40 -3.83 3.62
N ILE A 43 -3.37 -2.52 3.39
CA ILE A 43 -2.19 -1.81 2.88
C ILE A 43 -1.30 -1.40 4.05
N LEU A 44 -0.06 -1.00 3.76
CA LEU A 44 0.86 -0.43 4.75
C LEU A 44 1.08 1.04 4.44
N VAL A 45 0.97 1.89 5.46
CA VAL A 45 0.97 3.35 5.32
C VAL A 45 1.81 3.98 6.42
N ASP A 46 2.54 5.05 6.07
CA ASP A 46 3.19 5.89 7.07
C ASP A 46 2.14 6.75 7.78
N ILE A 47 2.10 6.64 9.12
CA ILE A 47 1.09 7.31 9.95
C ILE A 47 1.21 8.84 9.91
N HIS A 48 2.41 9.36 9.63
CA HIS A 48 2.66 10.80 9.65
C HIS A 48 2.32 11.51 8.34
N THR A 49 2.52 10.85 7.21
CA THR A 49 2.44 11.50 5.90
C THR A 49 1.35 10.96 4.98
N GLY A 50 0.82 9.76 5.28
CA GLY A 50 -0.06 9.07 4.34
C GLY A 50 0.69 8.41 3.20
N ALA A 51 2.03 8.37 3.25
CA ALA A 51 2.83 7.70 2.23
C ALA A 51 2.48 6.22 2.18
N LEU A 52 2.09 5.75 1.00
CA LEU A 52 1.76 4.35 0.78
C LEU A 52 3.05 3.54 0.66
N LEU A 53 3.22 2.56 1.55
CA LEU A 53 4.43 1.75 1.62
C LEU A 53 4.28 0.44 0.84
N ASP A 54 3.12 -0.19 0.96
CA ASP A 54 2.79 -1.42 0.25
C ASP A 54 1.29 -1.45 -0.06
N GLY A 55 0.93 -1.97 -1.23
CA GLY A 55 -0.46 -2.08 -1.65
C GLY A 55 -0.86 -1.11 -2.76
N HIS A 56 0.06 -0.72 -3.65
CA HIS A 56 -0.25 0.19 -4.76
C HIS A 56 -1.37 -0.33 -5.67
N HIS A 57 -1.40 -1.64 -5.94
CA HIS A 57 -2.48 -2.23 -6.73
C HIS A 57 -3.81 -2.20 -5.98
N ARG A 58 -3.79 -2.43 -4.66
CA ARG A 58 -5.00 -2.33 -3.82
C ARG A 58 -5.55 -0.91 -3.78
N LEU A 59 -4.68 0.10 -3.67
CA LEU A 59 -5.11 1.49 -3.75
C LEU A 59 -5.75 1.80 -5.10
N SER A 60 -5.15 1.34 -6.19
CA SER A 60 -5.69 1.53 -7.54
C SER A 60 -7.08 0.90 -7.68
N VAL A 61 -7.27 -0.30 -7.11
CA VAL A 61 -8.58 -0.97 -7.08
C VAL A 61 -9.60 -0.13 -6.30
N ALA A 62 -9.22 0.37 -5.12
CA ALA A 62 -10.11 1.20 -4.31
C ALA A 62 -10.56 2.46 -5.08
N LYS A 63 -9.64 3.10 -5.80
CA LYS A 63 -9.96 4.26 -6.64
C LYS A 63 -10.91 3.90 -7.79
N LYS A 64 -10.67 2.78 -8.44
CA LYS A 64 -11.54 2.29 -9.52
C LYS A 64 -12.95 2.00 -9.06
N LEU A 65 -13.08 1.48 -7.85
CA LEU A 65 -14.39 1.18 -7.25
C LEU A 65 -15.06 2.40 -6.62
N GLY A 66 -14.38 3.56 -6.62
CA GLY A 66 -14.92 4.78 -6.02
C GLY A 66 -15.07 4.69 -4.50
N LEU A 67 -14.25 3.88 -3.84
CA LEU A 67 -14.31 3.71 -2.40
C LEU A 67 -13.74 4.92 -1.68
N ARG A 68 -14.33 5.25 -0.52
CA ARG A 68 -13.90 6.36 0.31
C ARG A 68 -12.78 5.96 1.27
N LEU A 69 -12.82 4.71 1.74
CA LEU A 69 -11.88 4.17 2.74
C LEU A 69 -11.21 2.91 2.22
N ILE A 70 -10.07 2.57 2.83
CA ILE A 70 -9.34 1.34 2.54
C ILE A 70 -8.72 0.83 3.86
N PRO A 71 -8.70 -0.50 4.09
CA PRO A 71 -8.11 -1.04 5.32
C PRO A 71 -6.60 -0.96 5.28
N ALA A 72 -6.00 -0.52 6.37
CA ALA A 72 -4.57 -0.24 6.47
C ALA A 72 -3.99 -0.59 7.83
N ILE A 73 -2.70 -0.90 7.84
CA ILE A 73 -1.87 -0.89 9.03
C ILE A 73 -0.98 0.34 8.93
N CYS A 74 -1.06 1.21 9.93
CA CYS A 74 -0.31 2.46 9.97
C CYS A 74 0.94 2.29 10.82
N LEU A 75 2.10 2.71 10.27
CA LEU A 75 3.42 2.58 10.89
C LEU A 75 4.11 3.94 10.93
N ASP A 76 4.98 4.12 11.93
CA ASP A 76 5.98 5.19 11.88
C ASP A 76 7.13 4.69 11.00
N TYR A 77 7.02 4.91 9.71
CA TYR A 77 7.89 4.31 8.70
C TYR A 77 9.38 4.55 8.94
N LEU A 78 9.75 5.79 9.21
CA LEU A 78 11.17 6.16 9.37
C LEU A 78 11.80 5.56 10.63
N LYS A 79 11.01 5.27 11.65
CA LYS A 79 11.49 4.75 12.94
C LYS A 79 11.26 3.25 13.12
N SER A 80 10.35 2.66 12.36
CA SER A 80 9.97 1.26 12.55
C SER A 80 11.07 0.31 12.09
N GLU A 81 11.43 -0.63 12.94
CA GLU A 81 12.33 -1.73 12.59
C GLU A 81 11.60 -2.92 11.98
N LEU A 82 10.25 -2.89 11.97
CA LEU A 82 9.43 -3.96 11.42
C LEU A 82 9.39 -3.97 9.90
N ILE A 83 9.77 -2.87 9.27
CA ILE A 83 9.74 -2.71 7.82
C ILE A 83 11.10 -2.24 7.32
N SER A 84 11.64 -2.94 6.33
CA SER A 84 12.88 -2.58 5.65
C SER A 84 12.62 -2.37 4.16
N LEU A 85 13.58 -1.73 3.51
CA LEU A 85 13.47 -1.32 2.13
C LEU A 85 14.61 -1.91 1.31
N GLU A 86 14.26 -2.53 0.19
CA GLU A 86 15.21 -3.08 -0.77
C GLU A 86 14.83 -2.60 -2.17
N LEU A 87 15.76 -2.73 -3.10
CA LEU A 87 15.52 -2.50 -4.52
C LEU A 87 15.27 -3.84 -5.21
N TRP A 88 14.35 -3.85 -6.18
CA TRP A 88 14.24 -4.98 -7.09
C TRP A 88 15.49 -5.05 -7.96
N PRO A 89 15.95 -6.28 -8.36
CA PRO A 89 17.22 -6.44 -9.11
C PRO A 89 17.32 -5.65 -10.40
N ASN A 90 16.20 -5.33 -11.05
CA ASN A 90 16.16 -4.58 -12.31
C ASN A 90 15.79 -3.10 -12.13
N ALA A 91 15.86 -2.59 -10.91
CA ALA A 91 15.65 -1.16 -10.66
C ALA A 91 16.80 -0.34 -11.26
N ASN A 92 16.46 0.83 -11.82
CA ASN A 92 17.43 1.71 -12.49
C ASN A 92 18.16 2.67 -11.55
N ILE A 93 18.17 2.40 -10.26
CA ILE A 93 18.85 3.22 -9.26
C ILE A 93 19.75 2.31 -8.42
N GLU A 94 20.86 2.84 -7.93
CA GLU A 94 21.86 2.05 -7.20
C GLU A 94 21.50 1.83 -5.74
N SER A 95 20.82 2.81 -5.14
CA SER A 95 20.44 2.75 -3.74
C SER A 95 19.20 3.59 -3.48
N ILE A 96 18.51 3.27 -2.39
CA ILE A 96 17.35 4.01 -1.94
C ILE A 96 17.25 3.88 -0.42
N ASN A 97 16.80 4.95 0.24
CA ASN A 97 16.48 4.90 1.67
C ASN A 97 15.02 5.28 1.90
N LYS A 98 14.57 5.11 3.14
CA LYS A 98 13.17 5.37 3.49
C LYS A 98 12.77 6.83 3.26
N SER A 99 13.69 7.78 3.50
CA SER A 99 13.44 9.20 3.24
C SER A 99 13.17 9.46 1.76
N ASP A 100 13.86 8.76 0.87
CA ASP A 100 13.65 8.88 -0.58
C ASP A 100 12.24 8.46 -0.98
N VAL A 101 11.73 7.40 -0.35
CA VAL A 101 10.36 6.94 -0.59
C VAL A 101 9.34 8.00 -0.16
N ILE A 102 9.53 8.59 1.02
CA ILE A 102 8.65 9.65 1.52
C ILE A 102 8.69 10.87 0.58
N GLU A 103 9.88 11.29 0.16
CA GLU A 103 10.03 12.42 -0.78
C GLU A 103 9.30 12.17 -2.10
N MET A 104 9.42 10.96 -2.64
CA MET A 104 8.71 10.59 -3.86
C MET A 104 7.19 10.65 -3.67
N CYS A 105 6.69 10.12 -2.56
CA CYS A 105 5.27 10.19 -2.22
C CYS A 105 4.75 11.63 -2.17
N LEU A 106 5.55 12.55 -1.62
CA LEU A 106 5.18 13.95 -1.47
C LEU A 106 5.35 14.77 -2.75
N SER A 107 6.12 14.26 -3.72
CA SER A 107 6.42 14.97 -4.97
C SER A 107 5.33 14.88 -6.03
N ASN A 108 4.38 13.98 -5.88
CA ASN A 108 3.39 13.58 -6.89
C ASN A 108 4.00 12.90 -8.12
N GLU A 109 5.25 12.49 -8.03
CA GLU A 109 5.91 11.68 -9.05
C GLU A 109 5.97 10.23 -8.59
N LEU A 110 6.21 9.30 -9.53
CA LEU A 110 6.19 7.87 -9.25
C LEU A 110 7.44 7.20 -9.82
N PHE A 111 7.99 6.25 -9.05
CA PHE A 111 8.96 5.31 -9.60
C PHE A 111 8.28 4.36 -10.58
N PRO A 112 9.02 3.78 -11.54
CA PRO A 112 8.49 2.70 -12.37
C PRO A 112 8.04 1.50 -11.50
N PRO A 113 7.16 0.62 -12.05
CA PRO A 113 6.75 -0.57 -11.31
C PRO A 113 7.95 -1.43 -10.90
N LYS A 114 7.86 -2.05 -9.72
CA LYS A 114 8.90 -2.92 -9.15
C LYS A 114 10.26 -2.23 -9.00
N THR A 115 10.27 -0.99 -8.53
CA THR A 115 11.49 -0.30 -8.13
C THR A 115 11.83 -0.61 -6.68
N THR A 116 10.87 -0.44 -5.79
CA THR A 116 11.04 -0.66 -4.36
C THR A 116 10.42 -1.96 -3.90
N LYS A 117 11.03 -2.58 -2.90
CA LYS A 117 10.52 -3.78 -2.25
C LYS A 117 10.56 -3.56 -0.75
N HIS A 118 9.39 -3.51 -0.13
CA HIS A 118 9.28 -3.43 1.32
C HIS A 118 9.19 -4.83 1.91
N VAL A 119 10.05 -5.10 2.88
CA VAL A 119 10.08 -6.39 3.60
C VAL A 119 9.65 -6.13 5.03
N VAL A 120 8.66 -6.89 5.50
CA VAL A 120 8.12 -6.72 6.84
C VAL A 120 8.40 -7.95 7.69
N SER A 121 8.63 -7.72 8.99
CA SER A 121 8.91 -8.78 9.95
C SER A 121 7.67 -9.56 10.37
N TYR A 122 6.49 -8.97 10.22
CA TYR A 122 5.21 -9.61 10.56
C TYR A 122 4.42 -9.89 9.29
N ASP A 123 3.69 -11.00 9.29
CA ASP A 123 2.73 -11.28 8.23
C ASP A 123 1.53 -10.36 8.33
N LEU A 124 0.97 -9.98 7.18
CA LEU A 124 -0.30 -9.23 7.18
C LEU A 124 -1.42 -10.17 7.62
N PRO A 125 -2.29 -9.74 8.55
CA PRO A 125 -3.39 -10.59 8.99
C PRO A 125 -4.40 -10.78 7.86
N PRO A 126 -4.96 -11.99 7.70
CA PRO A 126 -6.08 -12.18 6.78
C PRO A 126 -7.31 -11.45 7.33
N ILE A 127 -7.96 -10.68 6.47
CA ILE A 127 -9.14 -9.90 6.83
C ILE A 127 -10.22 -10.07 5.77
N LEU A 128 -11.41 -9.61 6.06
CA LEU A 128 -12.40 -9.30 5.05
C LEU A 128 -13.13 -8.04 5.47
N VAL A 129 -12.80 -6.94 4.81
CA VAL A 129 -13.49 -5.66 4.99
C VAL A 129 -14.32 -5.42 3.74
N THR A 130 -15.63 -5.35 3.92
CA THR A 130 -16.57 -5.33 2.79
C THR A 130 -16.54 -4.01 2.03
N LEU A 131 -16.89 -4.06 0.75
CA LEU A 131 -17.00 -2.86 -0.09
C LEU A 131 -18.02 -1.88 0.47
N GLU A 132 -19.08 -2.39 1.10
CA GLU A 132 -20.10 -1.56 1.73
C GLU A 132 -19.53 -0.72 2.88
N GLU A 133 -18.67 -1.33 3.71
CA GLU A 133 -18.01 -0.62 4.82
C GLU A 133 -17.06 0.48 4.31
N LEU A 134 -16.54 0.33 3.10
CA LEU A 134 -15.53 1.22 2.52
C LEU A 134 -16.13 2.29 1.59
N ALA A 135 -17.38 2.15 1.26
CA ALA A 135 -18.06 3.04 0.31
C ALA A 135 -18.22 4.47 0.81
#